data_4b16e0a5dd5eb5c27ee816b7f6586314
#
_entry.id   4b16e0a5dd5eb5c27ee816b7f6586314
#
_cell.length_a   1.000
_cell.length_b   1.000
_cell.length_c   1.000
_cell.angle_alpha   90.00
_cell.angle_beta   90.00
_cell.angle_gamma   90.00
#
_symmetry.space_group_name_H-M   'P 1'
#
loop_
_entity.id
_entity.type
_entity.pdbx_description
1 polymer ?
#
loop_
_entity_poly.entity_id
_entity_poly.type
_entity_poly.pdbx_seq_one_letter_code
_entity_poly.pdbx_strand_id
1 'polypeptide(L)'
;MILSNRNGLKNTRNMLRVFGGLNETYSCTEAEYSAGINFSARNFPALSTRLPRRKLREEADLNGMYHLNGLLTVCGRDLVYTPDDTDEMEVTLKDAVENGKKTLVGIGTKILIFPDKLAFDTASRKVSALGAVWSGKNTSVEFAPCDAEGKVYEVSGCGPAEPDKPTDGQLFLRVEDPEKPWSSESTLEVYSEASGNWSAVVLDYCRISAKGVGTDFAAEDTVTLTGSAAEQAGQWNELDGDRIVYDAGTDALRVKADPGGEWFYGRLTRTGAAVRWVSLDGSVSREFVSAEVVELERRVPDMDYLTECDNRVWGCSNKENVIYACKLGDPTNWFSYRGIAADSYAVTVGSDGAFTGAATCMGYALFFKENTLHKLYGSKPSDFQLSSLRCRGVAKGAARSLCVINETLYYLSPDGVMAWDGSIPTKVSTALDPARLRNVKSALGGALDGRYYLHLVRGSGEAQAVRLLVYDTERGLWQEEDVCSYEMAGSGGQLYLWDGKAIWAADADREENWQQAGGIEDGVSFELVSGNIGLDSPEELYLSRLTLRLEAEVKSRIEVAVSYDSGAWETLTQLTADGRRCFDIPFVPRRCGSLRFRLKGRGQLTLRSLTRTSAAAKGGILAQEVN
;
A
#
# COMPACT_ATOMS: atom_id res chain seq x y z
N MET A 1 -64.78 42.57 -34.93
CA MET A 1 -63.92 41.40 -34.83
C MET A 1 -62.50 41.88 -34.48
N ILE A 2 -62.18 41.89 -33.17
CA ILE A 2 -60.87 42.39 -32.69
C ILE A 2 -59.95 41.15 -32.73
N LEU A 3 -59.05 41.12 -33.67
CA LEU A 3 -57.96 40.12 -33.68
C LEU A 3 -57.02 40.47 -32.54
N SER A 4 -57.04 39.67 -31.48
CA SER A 4 -56.08 39.76 -30.40
C SER A 4 -54.67 39.62 -30.96
N ASN A 5 -53.86 40.64 -30.76
CA ASN A 5 -52.46 40.67 -31.10
C ASN A 5 -51.77 39.47 -30.39
N ARG A 6 -51.43 38.45 -31.12
CA ARG A 6 -50.59 37.36 -30.65
C ARG A 6 -49.21 37.94 -30.38
N ASN A 7 -49.01 38.50 -29.21
CA ASN A 7 -47.64 38.75 -28.73
C ASN A 7 -46.89 37.43 -28.81
N GLY A 8 -46.01 37.35 -29.79
CA GLY A 8 -45.21 36.16 -30.02
C GLY A 8 -44.48 35.76 -28.72
N LEU A 9 -44.59 34.53 -28.31
CA LEU A 9 -43.84 33.98 -27.20
C LEU A 9 -42.36 34.35 -27.40
N LYS A 10 -41.80 35.04 -26.42
CA LYS A 10 -40.39 35.47 -26.49
C LYS A 10 -39.53 34.22 -26.32
N ASN A 11 -38.97 33.74 -27.42
CA ASN A 11 -38.07 32.60 -27.40
C ASN A 11 -36.76 32.99 -26.73
N THR A 12 -36.40 32.26 -25.68
CA THR A 12 -35.11 32.38 -25.02
C THR A 12 -34.21 31.25 -25.49
N ARG A 13 -32.99 31.58 -25.91
CA ARG A 13 -32.00 30.62 -26.33
C ARG A 13 -30.89 30.51 -25.30
N ASN A 14 -30.78 29.34 -24.66
CA ASN A 14 -29.75 29.03 -23.68
C ASN A 14 -28.76 28.04 -24.28
N MET A 15 -27.48 28.33 -24.14
CA MET A 15 -26.40 27.48 -24.63
C MET A 15 -25.49 27.07 -23.47
N LEU A 16 -25.48 25.79 -23.16
CA LEU A 16 -24.54 25.16 -22.24
C LEU A 16 -23.26 24.80 -22.99
N ARG A 17 -22.10 25.27 -22.51
CA ARG A 17 -20.77 24.99 -23.09
C ARG A 17 -19.79 24.44 -22.07
N VAL A 18 -20.07 24.61 -20.79
CA VAL A 18 -19.26 24.10 -19.68
C VAL A 18 -20.07 22.99 -19.04
N PHE A 19 -19.54 21.78 -19.11
CA PHE A 19 -20.21 20.61 -18.56
C PHE A 19 -19.56 20.24 -17.21
N GLY A 20 -20.40 20.04 -16.20
CA GLY A 20 -20.02 19.54 -14.90
C GLY A 20 -19.83 18.03 -14.88
N GLY A 21 -19.60 17.50 -13.69
CA GLY A 21 -19.46 16.08 -13.44
C GLY A 21 -20.76 15.38 -13.04
N LEU A 22 -20.60 14.18 -12.53
CA LEU A 22 -21.66 13.39 -11.91
C LEU A 22 -22.08 14.05 -10.60
N ASN A 23 -23.35 14.36 -10.47
CA ASN A 23 -23.97 14.86 -9.25
C ASN A 23 -25.24 14.05 -8.95
N GLU A 24 -25.16 13.16 -7.96
CA GLU A 24 -26.26 12.26 -7.57
C GLU A 24 -27.19 12.89 -6.53
N THR A 25 -26.96 14.15 -6.17
CA THR A 25 -27.75 14.85 -5.16
C THR A 25 -28.92 15.61 -5.77
N TYR A 26 -29.84 16.09 -4.92
CA TYR A 26 -30.94 16.95 -5.35
C TYR A 26 -30.47 18.32 -5.90
N SER A 27 -29.24 18.72 -5.64
CA SER A 27 -28.64 19.96 -6.15
C SER A 27 -28.05 19.84 -7.56
N CYS A 28 -28.27 18.71 -8.25
CA CYS A 28 -27.78 18.49 -9.61
C CYS A 28 -28.30 19.58 -10.57
N THR A 29 -27.40 20.37 -11.11
CA THR A 29 -27.69 21.49 -12.01
C THR A 29 -27.83 21.03 -13.46
N GLU A 30 -28.32 21.93 -14.34
CA GLU A 30 -28.38 21.66 -15.79
C GLU A 30 -27.03 21.37 -16.44
N ALA A 31 -25.94 21.90 -15.87
CA ALA A 31 -24.58 21.68 -16.36
C ALA A 31 -24.00 20.33 -15.96
N GLU A 32 -24.58 19.69 -14.98
CA GLU A 32 -24.17 18.40 -14.44
C GLU A 32 -25.03 17.25 -14.98
N TYR A 33 -24.65 16.04 -14.67
CA TYR A 33 -25.45 14.87 -14.99
C TYR A 33 -25.76 14.06 -13.74
N SER A 34 -27.01 13.62 -13.64
CA SER A 34 -27.53 12.88 -12.48
C SER A 34 -27.18 11.39 -12.51
N ALA A 35 -26.83 10.87 -13.67
CA ALA A 35 -26.30 9.53 -13.89
C ALA A 35 -25.48 9.52 -15.18
N GLY A 36 -24.43 8.74 -15.23
CA GLY A 36 -23.63 8.61 -16.43
C GLY A 36 -22.55 7.57 -16.26
N ILE A 37 -22.24 6.87 -17.36
CA ILE A 37 -21.17 5.88 -17.43
C ILE A 37 -20.27 6.19 -18.61
N ASN A 38 -18.95 6.12 -18.40
CA ASN A 38 -17.92 6.29 -19.41
C ASN A 38 -17.82 7.69 -20.01
N PHE A 39 -18.30 8.72 -19.28
CA PHE A 39 -17.99 10.10 -19.61
C PHE A 39 -16.82 10.61 -18.77
N SER A 40 -16.04 11.53 -19.35
CA SER A 40 -14.80 12.06 -18.78
C SER A 40 -14.66 13.56 -19.02
N ALA A 41 -14.15 14.29 -18.05
CA ALA A 41 -13.81 15.71 -18.13
C ALA A 41 -12.46 15.98 -18.83
N ARG A 42 -11.81 15.00 -19.45
CA ARG A 42 -10.48 15.14 -20.05
C ARG A 42 -10.40 16.30 -21.09
N ASN A 43 -11.49 16.56 -21.77
CA ASN A 43 -11.59 17.65 -22.75
C ASN A 43 -12.37 18.86 -22.20
N PHE A 44 -12.35 19.05 -20.87
CA PHE A 44 -13.04 20.20 -20.26
C PHE A 44 -12.70 21.51 -20.99
N PRO A 45 -13.68 22.42 -21.25
CA PRO A 45 -15.07 22.41 -20.72
C PRO A 45 -16.06 21.54 -21.50
N ALA A 46 -15.64 20.87 -22.57
CA ALA A 46 -16.46 19.87 -23.27
C ALA A 46 -16.50 18.57 -22.46
N LEU A 47 -17.56 17.80 -22.64
CA LEU A 47 -17.71 16.49 -22.05
C LEU A 47 -17.42 15.41 -23.11
N SER A 48 -16.48 14.53 -22.82
CA SER A 48 -16.10 13.45 -23.75
C SER A 48 -16.30 12.07 -23.13
N THR A 49 -16.38 11.05 -23.94
CA THR A 49 -16.26 9.67 -23.45
C THR A 49 -14.83 9.41 -22.95
N ARG A 50 -14.66 8.44 -22.05
CA ARG A 50 -13.32 7.96 -21.68
C ARG A 50 -12.58 7.39 -22.90
N LEU A 51 -11.28 7.27 -22.79
CA LEU A 51 -10.49 6.54 -23.77
C LEU A 51 -10.78 5.04 -23.72
N PRO A 52 -10.63 4.32 -24.83
CA PRO A 52 -10.65 2.87 -24.82
C PRO A 52 -9.46 2.34 -23.99
N ARG A 53 -9.64 1.18 -23.38
CA ARG A 53 -8.60 0.46 -22.67
C ARG A 53 -7.87 -0.48 -23.61
N ARG A 54 -6.60 -0.77 -23.30
CA ARG A 54 -5.81 -1.75 -24.03
C ARG A 54 -5.69 -3.02 -23.20
N LYS A 55 -6.07 -4.17 -23.75
CA LYS A 55 -5.84 -5.47 -23.13
C LYS A 55 -4.36 -5.82 -23.24
N LEU A 56 -3.73 -6.15 -22.11
CA LEU A 56 -2.33 -6.52 -22.05
C LEU A 56 -2.14 -8.03 -22.13
N ARG A 57 -2.78 -8.75 -21.21
CA ARG A 57 -2.78 -10.23 -21.21
C ARG A 57 -3.98 -10.78 -20.47
N GLU A 58 -4.25 -12.07 -20.69
CA GLU A 58 -5.22 -12.83 -19.90
C GLU A 58 -4.58 -13.29 -18.59
N GLU A 59 -5.32 -13.12 -17.49
CA GLU A 59 -4.89 -13.53 -16.15
C GLU A 59 -6.11 -13.86 -15.30
N ALA A 60 -6.23 -15.15 -14.93
CA ALA A 60 -7.46 -15.63 -14.31
C ALA A 60 -7.45 -15.61 -12.78
N ASP A 61 -6.29 -15.70 -12.13
CA ASP A 61 -6.17 -15.86 -10.67
C ASP A 61 -5.12 -14.90 -10.10
N LEU A 62 -5.50 -13.62 -9.99
CA LEU A 62 -4.61 -12.57 -9.53
C LEU A 62 -4.79 -12.31 -8.02
N ASN A 63 -3.72 -12.50 -7.26
CA ASN A 63 -3.65 -12.30 -5.81
C ASN A 63 -3.02 -10.97 -5.40
N GLY A 64 -2.35 -10.30 -6.30
CA GLY A 64 -1.74 -8.98 -6.08
C GLY A 64 -1.07 -8.45 -7.34
N MET A 65 -0.95 -7.15 -7.44
CA MET A 65 -0.31 -6.46 -8.55
C MET A 65 0.42 -5.22 -8.02
N TYR A 66 1.65 -5.00 -8.45
CA TYR A 66 2.46 -3.86 -8.04
C TYR A 66 3.42 -3.45 -9.15
N HIS A 67 3.61 -2.15 -9.33
CA HIS A 67 4.52 -1.62 -10.34
C HIS A 67 5.77 -1.01 -9.68
N LEU A 68 6.93 -1.54 -10.04
CA LEU A 68 8.25 -1.00 -9.69
C LEU A 68 9.26 -1.44 -10.77
N ASN A 69 9.70 -0.51 -11.62
CA ASN A 69 10.57 -0.77 -12.79
C ASN A 69 10.01 -1.85 -13.74
N GLY A 70 8.72 -2.11 -13.64
CA GLY A 70 7.98 -3.15 -14.32
C GLY A 70 6.79 -3.60 -13.50
N LEU A 71 5.90 -4.38 -14.09
CA LEU A 71 4.71 -4.87 -13.43
C LEU A 71 4.96 -6.27 -12.84
N LEU A 72 4.91 -6.38 -11.50
CA LEU A 72 4.84 -7.64 -10.78
C LEU A 72 3.38 -8.05 -10.58
N THR A 73 3.04 -9.27 -10.97
CA THR A 73 1.74 -9.88 -10.71
C THR A 73 1.91 -11.18 -9.94
N VAL A 74 1.03 -11.41 -8.99
CA VAL A 74 0.98 -12.65 -8.19
C VAL A 74 -0.20 -13.47 -8.70
N CYS A 75 0.10 -14.56 -9.41
CA CYS A 75 -0.87 -15.40 -10.11
C CYS A 75 -0.95 -16.76 -9.39
N GLY A 76 -1.96 -16.93 -8.52
CA GLY A 76 -2.01 -18.10 -7.64
C GLY A 76 -0.79 -18.18 -6.71
N ARG A 77 0.14 -19.10 -7.00
CA ARG A 77 1.41 -19.28 -6.30
C ARG A 77 2.61 -18.75 -7.08
N ASP A 78 2.41 -18.30 -8.32
CA ASP A 78 3.46 -17.87 -9.22
C ASP A 78 3.64 -16.36 -9.17
N LEU A 79 4.89 -15.90 -9.32
CA LEU A 79 5.23 -14.50 -9.55
C LEU A 79 5.58 -14.30 -11.02
N VAL A 80 4.92 -13.35 -11.66
CA VAL A 80 5.22 -12.95 -13.03
C VAL A 80 5.62 -11.49 -13.04
N TYR A 81 6.84 -11.22 -13.51
CA TYR A 81 7.40 -9.87 -13.58
C TYR A 81 7.65 -9.49 -15.04
N THR A 82 7.00 -8.43 -15.50
CA THR A 82 7.15 -7.86 -16.83
C THR A 82 7.87 -6.52 -16.70
N PRO A 83 9.16 -6.44 -17.11
CA PRO A 83 9.93 -5.19 -17.06
C PRO A 83 9.32 -4.09 -17.94
N ASP A 84 9.56 -2.81 -17.60
CA ASP A 84 9.19 -1.67 -18.45
C ASP A 84 10.11 -1.58 -19.68
N ASP A 85 11.34 -2.05 -19.56
CA ASP A 85 12.28 -2.10 -20.67
C ASP A 85 11.92 -3.24 -21.63
N THR A 86 11.72 -2.89 -22.90
CA THR A 86 11.32 -3.81 -23.98
C THR A 86 12.37 -4.81 -24.37
N ASP A 87 13.64 -4.48 -24.15
CA ASP A 87 14.76 -5.36 -24.46
C ASP A 87 14.90 -6.47 -23.41
N GLU A 88 14.19 -6.35 -22.28
CA GLU A 88 14.21 -7.32 -21.21
C GLU A 88 13.01 -8.29 -21.29
N MET A 89 13.26 -9.56 -21.00
CA MET A 89 12.24 -10.61 -21.04
C MET A 89 11.43 -10.69 -19.76
N GLU A 90 10.14 -11.02 -19.90
CA GLU A 90 9.28 -11.40 -18.79
C GLU A 90 9.86 -12.60 -18.02
N VAL A 91 9.76 -12.59 -16.72
CA VAL A 91 10.24 -13.65 -15.82
C VAL A 91 9.07 -14.23 -15.04
N THR A 92 8.94 -15.55 -15.08
CA THR A 92 7.97 -16.29 -14.26
C THR A 92 8.71 -17.16 -13.24
N LEU A 93 8.45 -16.93 -11.96
CA LEU A 93 8.94 -17.75 -10.84
C LEU A 93 7.77 -18.60 -10.34
N LYS A 94 7.86 -19.92 -10.56
CA LYS A 94 6.81 -20.87 -10.18
C LYS A 94 6.89 -21.25 -8.71
N ASP A 95 5.73 -21.43 -8.07
CA ASP A 95 5.60 -21.81 -6.66
C ASP A 95 6.44 -20.94 -5.71
N ALA A 96 6.57 -19.67 -6.04
CA ALA A 96 7.43 -18.73 -5.31
C ALA A 96 6.75 -18.16 -4.05
N VAL A 97 5.43 -18.21 -3.96
CA VAL A 97 4.63 -17.64 -2.86
C VAL A 97 3.51 -18.58 -2.45
N GLU A 98 2.96 -18.41 -1.25
CA GLU A 98 1.74 -19.11 -0.85
C GLU A 98 0.52 -18.54 -1.61
N ASN A 99 -0.50 -19.38 -1.84
CA ASN A 99 -1.72 -18.90 -2.49
C ASN A 99 -2.53 -18.01 -1.54
N GLY A 100 -3.01 -16.87 -2.03
CA GLY A 100 -3.83 -15.94 -1.27
C GLY A 100 -3.48 -14.48 -1.56
N LYS A 101 -4.36 -13.56 -1.17
CA LYS A 101 -4.18 -12.12 -1.37
C LYS A 101 -2.89 -11.61 -0.75
N LYS A 102 -2.17 -10.77 -1.50
CA LYS A 102 -0.90 -10.18 -1.09
C LYS A 102 -1.02 -8.68 -0.87
N THR A 103 -0.25 -8.21 0.12
CA THR A 103 0.10 -6.80 0.28
C THR A 103 1.53 -6.63 -0.23
N LEU A 104 1.69 -5.74 -1.20
CA LEU A 104 2.95 -5.49 -1.88
C LEU A 104 3.42 -4.08 -1.57
N VAL A 105 4.71 -3.92 -1.24
CA VAL A 105 5.31 -2.61 -0.98
C VAL A 105 6.73 -2.58 -1.54
N GLY A 106 7.08 -1.49 -2.25
CA GLY A 106 8.40 -1.31 -2.85
C GLY A 106 9.37 -0.62 -1.88
N ILE A 107 10.64 -1.02 -1.89
CA ILE A 107 11.77 -0.32 -1.27
C ILE A 107 13.02 -0.52 -2.12
N GLY A 108 13.60 0.57 -2.62
CA GLY A 108 14.73 0.49 -3.55
C GLY A 108 14.37 -0.32 -4.79
N THR A 109 15.09 -1.41 -5.05
CA THR A 109 14.81 -2.37 -6.15
C THR A 109 13.92 -3.53 -5.72
N LYS A 110 13.53 -3.63 -4.45
CA LYS A 110 12.82 -4.78 -3.91
C LYS A 110 11.33 -4.51 -3.78
N ILE A 111 10.51 -5.51 -4.09
CA ILE A 111 9.07 -5.56 -3.79
C ILE A 111 8.88 -6.59 -2.69
N LEU A 112 8.46 -6.13 -1.52
CA LEU A 112 8.16 -6.99 -0.38
C LEU A 112 6.76 -7.58 -0.51
N ILE A 113 6.62 -8.86 -0.17
CA ILE A 113 5.42 -9.66 -0.35
C ILE A 113 4.96 -10.17 1.01
N PHE A 114 3.85 -9.62 1.51
CA PHE A 114 3.21 -10.05 2.75
C PHE A 114 1.87 -10.75 2.48
N PRO A 115 1.47 -11.73 3.31
CA PRO A 115 2.05 -12.15 4.59
C PRO A 115 3.25 -13.11 4.47
N ASP A 116 3.69 -13.50 3.27
CA ASP A 116 4.72 -14.52 3.04
C ASP A 116 6.11 -14.11 3.57
N LYS A 117 6.32 -12.81 3.86
CA LYS A 117 7.58 -12.24 4.34
C LYS A 117 8.74 -12.52 3.39
N LEU A 118 8.48 -12.28 2.10
CA LEU A 118 9.44 -12.45 1.01
C LEU A 118 9.77 -11.11 0.37
N ALA A 119 10.90 -11.04 -0.32
CA ALA A 119 11.31 -9.92 -1.16
C ALA A 119 11.63 -10.42 -2.57
N PHE A 120 10.99 -9.83 -3.58
CA PHE A 120 11.36 -9.96 -4.98
C PHE A 120 12.24 -8.77 -5.36
N ASP A 121 13.44 -9.03 -5.84
CA ASP A 121 14.36 -7.97 -6.32
C ASP A 121 14.22 -7.83 -7.83
N THR A 122 13.80 -6.66 -8.29
CA THR A 122 13.57 -6.34 -9.71
C THR A 122 14.87 -6.35 -10.53
N ALA A 123 16.03 -6.07 -9.91
CA ALA A 123 17.32 -6.05 -10.59
C ALA A 123 17.89 -7.46 -10.79
N SER A 124 17.91 -8.28 -9.73
CA SER A 124 18.41 -9.66 -9.81
C SER A 124 17.37 -10.68 -10.24
N ARG A 125 16.07 -10.32 -10.20
CA ARG A 125 14.90 -11.17 -10.52
C ARG A 125 14.82 -12.42 -9.66
N LYS A 126 15.25 -12.30 -8.41
CA LYS A 126 15.24 -13.40 -7.43
C LYS A 126 14.31 -13.08 -6.27
N VAL A 127 13.78 -14.14 -5.67
CA VAL A 127 13.05 -14.08 -4.41
C VAL A 127 13.96 -14.49 -3.28
N SER A 128 13.89 -13.78 -2.16
CA SER A 128 14.58 -14.09 -0.92
C SER A 128 13.63 -13.94 0.27
N ALA A 129 13.86 -14.70 1.34
CA ALA A 129 13.13 -14.53 2.58
C ALA A 129 13.59 -13.26 3.33
N LEU A 130 12.66 -12.55 3.95
CA LEU A 130 12.98 -11.43 4.84
C LEU A 130 13.46 -11.92 6.20
N GLY A 131 12.87 -12.99 6.73
CA GLY A 131 13.30 -13.65 7.94
C GLY A 131 14.26 -14.80 7.67
N ALA A 132 14.90 -15.29 8.72
CA ALA A 132 15.74 -16.50 8.68
C ALA A 132 15.61 -17.25 10.01
N VAL A 133 15.62 -18.56 9.96
CA VAL A 133 15.58 -19.43 11.14
C VAL A 133 16.61 -20.53 10.97
N TRP A 134 17.50 -20.66 11.94
CA TRP A 134 18.40 -21.78 12.06
C TRP A 134 18.14 -22.55 13.35
N SER A 135 18.15 -23.87 13.30
CA SER A 135 17.91 -24.75 14.46
C SER A 135 19.03 -25.75 14.67
N GLY A 136 19.57 -25.79 15.88
CA GLY A 136 20.59 -26.72 16.34
C GLY A 136 20.09 -28.10 16.70
N LYS A 137 18.83 -28.48 16.37
CA LYS A 137 18.18 -29.74 16.79
C LYS A 137 19.00 -31.00 16.48
N ASN A 138 19.72 -31.03 15.36
CA ASN A 138 20.43 -32.20 14.86
C ASN A 138 21.94 -31.99 14.74
N THR A 139 22.49 -30.98 15.40
CA THR A 139 23.92 -30.66 15.32
C THR A 139 24.45 -30.30 16.70
N SER A 140 25.76 -30.40 16.87
CA SER A 140 26.45 -29.85 18.05
C SER A 140 26.67 -28.38 17.86
N VAL A 141 26.39 -27.59 18.91
CA VAL A 141 26.55 -26.12 18.93
C VAL A 141 27.54 -25.76 20.02
N GLU A 142 28.57 -25.02 19.67
CA GLU A 142 29.55 -24.51 20.63
C GLU A 142 29.42 -22.99 20.76
N PHE A 143 29.39 -22.50 21.98
CA PHE A 143 29.47 -21.11 22.35
C PHE A 143 30.80 -20.87 23.06
N ALA A 144 31.59 -19.95 22.55
CA ALA A 144 32.91 -19.65 23.11
C ALA A 144 33.16 -18.12 23.13
N PRO A 145 33.70 -17.57 24.23
CA PRO A 145 34.13 -16.18 24.26
C PRO A 145 35.29 -15.98 23.26
N CYS A 146 35.24 -14.87 22.54
CA CYS A 146 36.22 -14.55 21.52
C CYS A 146 36.57 -13.05 21.51
N ASP A 147 37.66 -12.72 20.83
CA ASP A 147 38.05 -11.33 20.59
C ASP A 147 37.20 -10.65 19.47
N ALA A 148 37.54 -9.41 19.17
CA ALA A 148 36.86 -8.63 18.13
C ALA A 148 37.07 -9.20 16.70
N GLU A 149 38.04 -10.03 16.47
CA GLU A 149 38.35 -10.72 15.23
C GLU A 149 37.72 -12.11 15.15
N GLY A 150 37.07 -12.58 16.23
CA GLY A 150 36.40 -13.89 16.31
C GLY A 150 37.33 -15.04 16.70
N LYS A 151 38.53 -14.74 17.15
CA LYS A 151 39.47 -15.76 17.67
C LYS A 151 39.06 -16.10 19.11
N VAL A 152 38.80 -17.38 19.34
CA VAL A 152 38.45 -17.89 20.66
C VAL A 152 39.64 -17.74 21.60
N TYR A 153 39.40 -17.29 22.85
CA TYR A 153 40.43 -17.16 23.84
C TYR A 153 40.97 -18.52 24.25
N GLU A 154 42.33 -18.62 24.23
CA GLU A 154 43.08 -19.78 24.72
C GLU A 154 43.86 -19.35 25.95
N VAL A 155 43.52 -19.91 27.10
CA VAL A 155 44.07 -19.53 28.42
C VAL A 155 45.18 -20.53 28.80
N SER A 156 46.28 -20.01 29.23
CA SER A 156 47.47 -20.83 29.58
C SER A 156 47.42 -21.41 31.01
N GLY A 157 46.46 -20.96 31.83
CA GLY A 157 46.29 -21.46 33.21
C GLY A 157 45.24 -20.68 33.97
N CYS A 158 44.89 -21.21 35.13
CA CYS A 158 43.87 -20.68 36.02
C CYS A 158 44.36 -20.76 37.47
N GLY A 159 44.13 -19.75 38.27
CA GLY A 159 44.47 -19.77 39.69
C GLY A 159 44.32 -18.43 40.39
N PRO A 160 44.56 -18.39 41.72
CA PRO A 160 44.42 -17.17 42.51
C PRO A 160 45.61 -16.19 42.37
N ALA A 161 46.76 -16.68 41.84
CA ALA A 161 47.94 -15.86 41.61
C ALA A 161 48.47 -16.04 40.17
N GLU A 162 48.98 -14.96 39.64
CA GLU A 162 49.54 -14.86 38.30
C GLU A 162 50.86 -15.68 38.18
N PRO A 163 51.20 -16.18 36.97
CA PRO A 163 52.47 -16.88 36.73
C PRO A 163 53.72 -15.99 36.99
N ASP A 164 54.76 -16.56 37.59
CA ASP A 164 55.97 -15.82 37.93
C ASP A 164 56.78 -15.32 36.71
N LYS A 165 56.60 -15.92 35.54
CA LYS A 165 57.33 -15.61 34.29
C LYS A 165 56.37 -15.57 33.11
N PRO A 166 55.53 -14.56 33.02
CA PRO A 166 54.61 -14.44 31.91
C PRO A 166 55.33 -14.07 30.61
N THR A 167 54.72 -14.42 29.50
CA THR A 167 55.15 -14.00 28.14
C THR A 167 54.18 -12.95 27.61
N ASP A 168 54.69 -12.10 26.71
CA ASP A 168 53.82 -11.04 26.11
C ASP A 168 52.60 -11.64 25.40
N GLY A 169 51.42 -11.07 25.64
CA GLY A 169 50.14 -11.55 25.12
C GLY A 169 49.59 -12.80 25.83
N GLN A 170 50.25 -13.30 26.88
CA GLN A 170 49.78 -14.48 27.61
C GLN A 170 48.46 -14.18 28.30
N LEU A 171 47.46 -15.07 28.13
CA LEU A 171 46.18 -15.03 28.82
C LEU A 171 46.17 -15.91 30.05
N PHE A 172 45.64 -15.40 31.14
CA PHE A 172 45.49 -16.08 32.42
C PHE A 172 44.14 -15.84 33.04
N LEU A 173 43.49 -16.89 33.52
CA LEU A 173 42.20 -16.77 34.21
C LEU A 173 42.46 -16.69 35.72
N ARG A 174 42.40 -15.48 36.26
CA ARG A 174 42.50 -15.24 37.71
C ARG A 174 41.17 -15.57 38.37
N VAL A 175 41.19 -16.50 39.32
CA VAL A 175 40.04 -16.98 40.08
C VAL A 175 40.44 -17.17 41.54
N GLU A 176 39.52 -16.88 42.49
CA GLU A 176 39.79 -17.15 43.90
C GLU A 176 39.74 -18.66 44.19
N ASP A 177 38.75 -19.35 43.61
CA ASP A 177 38.59 -20.80 43.76
C ASP A 177 38.73 -21.48 42.40
N PRO A 178 39.85 -22.15 42.12
CA PRO A 178 40.08 -22.84 40.83
C PRO A 178 39.04 -23.92 40.53
N GLU A 179 38.32 -24.45 41.53
CA GLU A 179 37.23 -25.41 41.31
C GLU A 179 35.91 -24.72 40.90
N LYS A 180 35.85 -23.39 41.01
CA LYS A 180 34.69 -22.57 40.65
C LYS A 180 35.06 -21.39 39.74
N PRO A 181 35.68 -21.64 38.60
CA PRO A 181 36.16 -20.58 37.69
C PRO A 181 35.03 -19.77 37.03
N TRP A 182 33.77 -20.10 37.30
CA TRP A 182 32.57 -19.38 36.88
C TRP A 182 32.07 -18.35 37.86
N SER A 183 32.80 -18.07 38.96
CA SER A 183 32.36 -17.09 39.93
C SER A 183 32.50 -15.66 39.38
N SER A 184 31.71 -14.73 39.94
CA SER A 184 31.76 -13.29 39.59
C SER A 184 33.09 -12.62 39.94
N GLU A 185 33.89 -13.28 40.73
CA GLU A 185 35.24 -12.83 41.14
C GLU A 185 36.34 -13.27 40.18
N SER A 186 35.99 -14.04 39.14
CA SER A 186 36.91 -14.46 38.09
C SER A 186 37.19 -13.30 37.11
N THR A 187 38.40 -13.20 36.62
CA THR A 187 38.84 -12.19 35.66
C THR A 187 39.77 -12.80 34.63
N LEU A 188 39.50 -12.65 33.37
CA LEU A 188 40.45 -12.97 32.29
C LEU A 188 41.43 -11.81 32.14
N GLU A 189 42.73 -12.10 32.23
CA GLU A 189 43.81 -11.11 32.18
C GLU A 189 44.77 -11.43 31.06
N VAL A 190 45.34 -10.37 30.47
CA VAL A 190 46.40 -10.45 29.45
C VAL A 190 47.64 -9.74 29.97
N TYR A 191 48.82 -10.39 29.84
CA TYR A 191 50.09 -9.80 30.17
C TYR A 191 50.64 -8.95 29.03
N SER A 192 51.19 -7.79 29.38
CA SER A 192 51.91 -6.94 28.43
C SER A 192 53.36 -6.77 28.92
N GLU A 193 54.32 -7.27 28.14
CA GLU A 193 55.75 -7.11 28.44
C GLU A 193 56.18 -5.64 28.42
N ALA A 194 55.54 -4.83 27.51
CA ALA A 194 55.84 -3.40 27.40
C ALA A 194 55.50 -2.60 28.66
N SER A 195 54.44 -2.99 29.38
CA SER A 195 54.03 -2.36 30.67
C SER A 195 54.51 -3.12 31.90
N GLY A 196 54.89 -4.38 31.72
CA GLY A 196 55.22 -5.29 32.84
C GLY A 196 54.02 -5.67 33.69
N ASN A 197 52.78 -5.46 33.21
CA ASN A 197 51.57 -5.62 34.03
C ASN A 197 50.54 -6.51 33.33
N TRP A 198 49.69 -7.13 34.14
CA TRP A 198 48.45 -7.77 33.71
C TRP A 198 47.34 -6.75 33.62
N SER A 199 46.47 -6.90 32.63
CA SER A 199 45.28 -6.08 32.45
C SER A 199 44.07 -6.93 32.14
N ALA A 200 42.89 -6.56 32.67
CA ALA A 200 41.66 -7.30 32.43
C ALA A 200 41.25 -7.26 30.96
N VAL A 201 40.82 -8.39 30.47
CA VAL A 201 40.22 -8.56 29.11
C VAL A 201 38.72 -8.45 29.23
N VAL A 202 38.15 -7.55 28.45
CA VAL A 202 36.68 -7.41 28.37
C VAL A 202 36.12 -8.45 27.41
N LEU A 203 35.21 -9.28 27.88
CA LEU A 203 34.58 -10.34 27.09
C LEU A 203 33.29 -9.80 26.44
N ASP A 204 33.41 -9.16 25.27
CA ASP A 204 32.28 -8.54 24.58
C ASP A 204 31.63 -9.43 23.53
N TYR A 205 32.33 -10.49 23.07
CA TYR A 205 31.88 -11.28 21.95
C TYR A 205 31.80 -12.76 22.26
N CYS A 206 30.78 -13.40 21.68
CA CYS A 206 30.62 -14.85 21.66
C CYS A 206 30.65 -15.37 20.21
N ARG A 207 31.48 -16.37 19.97
CA ARG A 207 31.48 -17.15 18.75
C ARG A 207 30.54 -18.35 18.93
N ILE A 208 29.57 -18.46 18.07
CA ILE A 208 28.64 -19.58 17.96
C ILE A 208 29.10 -20.44 16.78
N SER A 209 29.49 -21.68 17.02
CA SER A 209 29.99 -22.58 15.98
C SER A 209 29.09 -23.81 15.86
N ALA A 210 28.51 -24.00 14.68
CA ALA A 210 27.71 -25.17 14.35
C ALA A 210 27.56 -25.28 12.84
N LYS A 211 27.27 -26.47 12.34
CA LYS A 211 27.07 -26.68 10.90
C LYS A 211 25.94 -25.81 10.34
N GLY A 212 26.24 -24.97 9.36
CA GLY A 212 25.29 -24.12 8.65
C GLY A 212 24.73 -22.95 9.46
N VAL A 213 25.24 -22.66 10.65
CA VAL A 213 24.66 -21.65 11.58
C VAL A 213 24.66 -20.24 11.02
N GLY A 214 25.59 -19.91 10.14
CA GLY A 214 25.70 -18.56 9.57
C GLY A 214 25.26 -18.44 8.12
N THR A 215 24.68 -19.50 7.52
CA THR A 215 24.37 -19.52 6.08
C THR A 215 23.35 -18.45 5.66
N ASP A 216 22.32 -18.21 6.49
CA ASP A 216 21.21 -17.32 6.18
C ASP A 216 21.24 -15.99 6.94
N PHE A 217 22.37 -15.72 7.61
CA PHE A 217 22.61 -14.49 8.36
C PHE A 217 23.77 -13.69 7.77
N ALA A 218 23.75 -12.40 8.02
CA ALA A 218 24.80 -11.48 7.62
C ALA A 218 25.28 -10.63 8.79
N ALA A 219 26.45 -10.00 8.64
CA ALA A 219 26.88 -8.96 9.57
C ALA A 219 25.81 -7.86 9.66
N GLU A 220 25.62 -7.31 10.84
CA GLU A 220 24.60 -6.29 11.18
C GLU A 220 23.15 -6.83 11.32
N ASP A 221 22.92 -8.12 11.10
CA ASP A 221 21.63 -8.73 11.44
C ASP A 221 21.39 -8.71 12.94
N THR A 222 20.14 -8.47 13.34
CA THR A 222 19.68 -8.72 14.71
C THR A 222 18.96 -10.05 14.75
N VAL A 223 19.47 -10.98 15.53
CA VAL A 223 18.92 -12.34 15.71
C VAL A 223 18.47 -12.54 17.14
N THR A 224 17.40 -13.27 17.32
CA THR A 224 16.98 -13.78 18.64
C THR A 224 17.60 -15.14 18.84
N LEU A 225 18.47 -15.29 19.83
CA LEU A 225 19.05 -16.56 20.26
C LEU A 225 18.20 -17.11 21.41
N THR A 226 17.86 -18.38 21.35
CA THR A 226 17.16 -19.11 22.41
C THR A 226 17.79 -20.47 22.63
N GLY A 227 17.64 -21.00 23.84
CA GLY A 227 18.03 -22.38 24.18
C GLY A 227 19.52 -22.62 24.30
N SER A 228 20.35 -21.58 24.54
CA SER A 228 21.77 -21.77 24.80
C SER A 228 22.01 -22.54 26.09
N ALA A 229 21.13 -22.41 27.10
CA ALA A 229 21.25 -22.92 28.47
C ALA A 229 22.44 -22.34 29.26
N ALA A 230 22.95 -21.19 28.83
CA ALA A 230 24.05 -20.52 29.51
C ALA A 230 23.70 -20.11 30.96
N GLU A 231 22.46 -19.67 31.19
CA GLU A 231 21.94 -19.33 32.53
C GLU A 231 21.99 -20.53 33.47
N GLN A 232 21.59 -21.73 32.97
CA GLN A 232 21.62 -22.95 33.78
C GLN A 232 23.04 -23.39 34.14
N ALA A 233 24.02 -23.01 33.34
CA ALA A 233 25.42 -23.22 33.63
C ALA A 233 25.91 -22.29 34.76
N GLY A 234 25.12 -21.30 35.17
CA GLY A 234 25.52 -20.25 36.08
C GLY A 234 26.51 -19.28 35.46
N GLN A 235 26.52 -19.22 34.14
CA GLN A 235 27.43 -18.42 33.35
C GLN A 235 26.62 -17.64 32.34
N TRP A 236 26.95 -16.41 32.10
CA TRP A 236 26.41 -15.59 31.01
C TRP A 236 24.86 -15.63 30.88
N ASN A 237 24.16 -15.13 31.87
CA ASN A 237 22.69 -15.14 31.98
C ASN A 237 21.98 -14.48 30.81
N GLU A 238 22.66 -13.64 30.02
CA GLU A 238 22.09 -12.83 28.95
C GLU A 238 22.53 -13.28 27.56
N LEU A 239 23.02 -14.52 27.39
CA LEU A 239 23.37 -15.00 26.05
C LEU A 239 22.14 -15.20 25.17
N ASP A 240 21.04 -15.71 25.73
CA ASP A 240 19.76 -15.78 25.05
C ASP A 240 19.12 -14.37 24.93
N GLY A 241 18.28 -14.17 23.90
CA GLY A 241 17.65 -12.89 23.59
C GLY A 241 18.14 -12.27 22.29
N ASP A 242 17.89 -11.00 22.09
CA ASP A 242 18.24 -10.31 20.84
C ASP A 242 19.74 -9.98 20.81
N ARG A 243 20.44 -10.46 19.77
CA ARG A 243 21.88 -10.32 19.57
C ARG A 243 22.20 -9.75 18.20
N ILE A 244 23.24 -8.95 18.12
CA ILE A 244 23.74 -8.39 16.87
C ILE A 244 24.83 -9.30 16.33
N VAL A 245 24.71 -9.69 15.08
CA VAL A 245 25.72 -10.45 14.35
C VAL A 245 26.80 -9.49 13.86
N TYR A 246 28.05 -9.72 14.28
CA TYR A 246 29.21 -8.92 13.85
C TYR A 246 29.96 -9.56 12.68
N ASP A 247 29.87 -10.88 12.57
CA ASP A 247 30.45 -11.64 11.48
C ASP A 247 29.68 -12.94 11.28
N ALA A 248 29.48 -13.35 10.03
CA ALA A 248 28.78 -14.56 9.64
C ALA A 248 29.57 -15.34 8.60
N GLY A 249 30.13 -16.47 9.00
CA GLY A 249 30.66 -17.49 8.10
C GLY A 249 29.67 -18.65 8.02
N THR A 250 29.90 -19.60 7.10
CA THR A 250 28.97 -20.74 6.89
C THR A 250 28.67 -21.51 8.18
N ASP A 251 29.70 -21.83 8.97
CA ASP A 251 29.61 -22.68 10.16
C ASP A 251 29.94 -21.93 11.47
N ALA A 252 29.97 -20.62 11.43
CA ALA A 252 30.22 -19.80 12.61
C ALA A 252 29.60 -18.42 12.50
N LEU A 253 29.09 -17.93 13.64
CA LEU A 253 28.62 -16.56 13.86
C LEU A 253 29.39 -15.94 15.01
N ARG A 254 29.62 -14.63 14.93
CA ARG A 254 30.08 -13.85 16.06
C ARG A 254 29.00 -12.85 16.45
N VAL A 255 28.55 -12.97 17.69
CA VAL A 255 27.56 -12.06 18.25
C VAL A 255 28.13 -11.25 19.38
N LYS A 256 27.61 -10.05 19.63
CA LYS A 256 27.94 -9.26 20.80
C LYS A 256 27.15 -9.76 21.99
N ALA A 257 27.83 -10.02 23.12
CA ALA A 257 27.21 -10.19 24.41
C ALA A 257 26.98 -8.82 25.07
N ASP A 258 25.98 -8.72 25.94
CA ASP A 258 25.78 -7.48 26.69
C ASP A 258 26.85 -7.35 27.79
N PRO A 259 27.56 -6.19 27.91
CA PRO A 259 28.64 -6.02 28.86
C PRO A 259 28.20 -5.91 30.33
N GLY A 260 26.92 -6.10 30.63
CA GLY A 260 26.39 -5.97 32.02
C GLY A 260 26.16 -7.29 32.75
N GLY A 261 26.32 -8.44 32.10
CA GLY A 261 26.05 -9.75 32.67
C GLY A 261 27.23 -10.42 33.40
N GLU A 262 26.95 -11.58 33.99
CA GLU A 262 28.02 -12.44 34.53
C GLU A 262 28.87 -12.99 33.40
N TRP A 263 30.20 -13.01 33.60
CA TRP A 263 31.16 -13.30 32.54
C TRP A 263 31.24 -14.78 32.16
N PHE A 264 31.34 -15.07 30.87
CA PHE A 264 31.47 -16.39 30.34
C PHE A 264 32.95 -16.83 30.31
N TYR A 265 33.43 -17.50 31.35
CA TYR A 265 34.82 -17.95 31.51
C TYR A 265 35.05 -19.41 31.05
N GLY A 266 34.25 -19.89 30.14
CA GLY A 266 34.36 -21.25 29.61
C GLY A 266 33.72 -21.37 28.21
N ARG A 267 33.79 -22.58 27.67
CA ARG A 267 33.11 -22.96 26.44
C ARG A 267 31.91 -23.80 26.78
N LEU A 268 30.77 -23.50 26.16
CA LEU A 268 29.52 -24.23 26.33
C LEU A 268 29.25 -25.03 25.05
N THR A 269 29.12 -26.35 25.14
CA THR A 269 28.76 -27.21 24.03
C THR A 269 27.39 -27.83 24.26
N ARG A 270 26.52 -27.72 23.28
CA ARG A 270 25.22 -28.36 23.24
C ARG A 270 25.18 -29.47 22.21
N THR A 271 24.76 -30.67 22.60
CA THR A 271 24.53 -31.81 21.68
C THR A 271 23.20 -32.45 22.03
N GLY A 272 22.14 -32.08 21.31
CA GLY A 272 20.76 -32.42 21.68
C GLY A 272 20.41 -31.81 23.05
N ALA A 273 19.97 -32.65 24.01
CA ALA A 273 19.65 -32.21 25.36
C ALA A 273 20.89 -32.13 26.29
N ALA A 274 22.02 -32.71 25.90
CA ALA A 274 23.23 -32.70 26.72
C ALA A 274 23.95 -31.33 26.57
N VAL A 275 24.27 -30.73 27.70
CA VAL A 275 24.99 -29.46 27.80
C VAL A 275 26.27 -29.72 28.58
N ARG A 276 27.41 -29.33 28.01
CA ARG A 276 28.71 -29.44 28.64
C ARG A 276 29.38 -28.08 28.66
N TRP A 277 29.72 -27.63 29.83
CA TRP A 277 30.55 -26.44 30.05
C TRP A 277 31.98 -26.88 30.43
N VAL A 278 32.97 -26.22 29.87
CA VAL A 278 34.40 -26.47 30.16
C VAL A 278 35.08 -25.12 30.37
N SER A 279 35.81 -24.95 31.46
CA SER A 279 36.59 -23.72 31.73
C SER A 279 37.55 -23.40 30.58
N LEU A 280 37.93 -22.12 30.41
CA LEU A 280 38.81 -21.67 29.33
C LEU A 280 40.16 -22.37 29.32
N ASP A 281 40.69 -22.73 30.51
CA ASP A 281 41.93 -23.50 30.66
C ASP A 281 41.75 -25.03 30.57
N GLY A 282 40.49 -25.48 30.44
CA GLY A 282 40.15 -26.90 30.33
C GLY A 282 40.20 -27.71 31.62
N SER A 283 40.52 -27.10 32.78
CA SER A 283 40.76 -27.80 34.03
C SER A 283 39.46 -28.28 34.71
N VAL A 284 38.37 -27.59 34.51
CA VAL A 284 37.08 -27.89 35.14
C VAL A 284 36.01 -28.10 34.08
N SER A 285 35.12 -29.08 34.28
CA SER A 285 33.96 -29.30 33.43
C SER A 285 32.69 -29.57 34.25
N ARG A 286 31.55 -29.13 33.68
CA ARG A 286 30.21 -29.38 34.26
C ARG A 286 29.32 -29.93 33.14
N GLU A 287 28.44 -30.86 33.49
CA GLU A 287 27.46 -31.43 32.57
C GLU A 287 26.06 -31.31 33.18
N PHE A 288 25.09 -30.99 32.35
CA PHE A 288 23.69 -30.91 32.72
C PHE A 288 22.79 -31.16 31.51
N VAL A 289 21.49 -31.17 31.70
CA VAL A 289 20.52 -31.46 30.64
C VAL A 289 19.56 -30.30 30.50
N SER A 290 19.34 -29.86 29.26
CA SER A 290 18.31 -28.88 28.89
C SER A 290 17.47 -29.42 27.74
N ALA A 291 16.15 -29.37 27.88
CA ALA A 291 15.21 -29.86 26.86
C ALA A 291 15.02 -28.85 25.70
N GLU A 292 15.44 -27.62 25.89
CA GLU A 292 15.31 -26.57 24.87
C GLU A 292 16.24 -26.85 23.68
N VAL A 293 15.87 -26.40 22.50
CA VAL A 293 16.68 -26.47 21.29
C VAL A 293 17.31 -25.11 21.07
N VAL A 294 18.57 -25.08 20.66
CA VAL A 294 19.21 -23.81 20.24
C VAL A 294 18.59 -23.36 18.95
N GLU A 295 18.03 -22.16 18.94
CA GLU A 295 17.50 -21.53 17.74
C GLU A 295 18.03 -20.10 17.60
N LEU A 296 18.28 -19.73 16.35
CA LEU A 296 18.60 -18.37 15.94
C LEU A 296 17.56 -17.95 14.93
N GLU A 297 16.89 -16.83 15.19
CA GLU A 297 15.83 -16.32 14.34
C GLU A 297 16.07 -14.83 14.03
N ARG A 298 16.10 -14.47 12.74
CA ARG A 298 15.91 -13.09 12.30
C ARG A 298 14.42 -12.87 12.07
N ARG A 299 13.78 -12.23 13.03
CA ARG A 299 12.33 -12.07 13.09
C ARG A 299 11.83 -10.94 12.19
N VAL A 300 10.68 -11.18 11.53
CA VAL A 300 9.91 -10.16 10.82
C VAL A 300 8.54 -10.06 11.47
N PRO A 301 8.08 -8.88 11.92
CA PRO A 301 6.80 -8.73 12.59
C PRO A 301 5.62 -9.09 11.67
N ASP A 302 4.51 -9.51 12.28
CA ASP A 302 3.24 -9.69 11.57
C ASP A 302 2.53 -8.34 11.46
N MET A 303 2.36 -7.87 10.23
CA MET A 303 1.83 -6.55 9.95
C MET A 303 0.62 -6.63 9.03
N ASP A 304 -0.43 -5.86 9.35
CA ASP A 304 -1.68 -5.80 8.59
C ASP A 304 -1.60 -4.80 7.43
N TYR A 305 -0.93 -3.67 7.65
CA TYR A 305 -0.79 -2.62 6.64
C TYR A 305 0.65 -2.10 6.63
N LEU A 306 1.15 -1.84 5.42
CA LEU A 306 2.52 -1.42 5.18
C LEU A 306 2.57 -0.21 4.25
N THR A 307 3.64 0.58 4.41
CA THR A 307 4.01 1.66 3.50
C THR A 307 5.51 1.86 3.51
N GLU A 308 6.08 2.43 2.46
CA GLU A 308 7.47 2.86 2.42
C GLU A 308 7.55 4.36 2.68
N CYS A 309 8.48 4.79 3.51
CA CYS A 309 8.78 6.20 3.76
C CYS A 309 10.25 6.37 4.13
N ASP A 310 10.94 7.28 3.43
CA ASP A 310 12.34 7.62 3.68
C ASP A 310 13.28 6.40 3.74
N ASN A 311 13.17 5.53 2.73
CA ASN A 311 13.95 4.31 2.59
C ASN A 311 13.83 3.35 3.80
N ARG A 312 12.66 3.35 4.44
CA ARG A 312 12.23 2.38 5.45
C ARG A 312 10.87 1.83 5.08
N VAL A 313 10.68 0.54 5.28
CA VAL A 313 9.33 -0.02 5.30
C VAL A 313 8.77 0.13 6.69
N TRP A 314 7.59 0.71 6.74
CA TRP A 314 6.79 0.91 7.95
C TRP A 314 5.58 0.00 7.89
N GLY A 315 5.18 -0.56 9.01
CA GLY A 315 3.98 -1.37 9.08
C GLY A 315 3.34 -1.32 10.46
N CYS A 316 2.07 -1.71 10.54
CA CYS A 316 1.35 -1.76 11.80
C CYS A 316 0.70 -3.12 12.03
N SER A 317 0.72 -3.56 13.28
CA SER A 317 0.10 -4.80 13.76
C SER A 317 -1.15 -4.49 14.58
N ASN A 318 -2.28 -5.04 14.16
CA ASN A 318 -3.52 -4.97 14.93
C ASN A 318 -3.48 -5.87 16.18
N LYS A 319 -2.74 -6.97 16.10
CA LYS A 319 -2.59 -7.92 17.21
C LYS A 319 -1.86 -7.28 18.39
N GLU A 320 -0.82 -6.51 18.11
CA GLU A 320 0.07 -5.92 19.12
C GLU A 320 -0.22 -4.44 19.36
N ASN A 321 -0.98 -3.82 18.45
CA ASN A 321 -1.25 -2.37 18.42
C ASN A 321 0.04 -1.54 18.36
N VAL A 322 1.00 -2.01 17.55
CA VAL A 322 2.35 -1.44 17.39
C VAL A 322 2.56 -1.03 15.94
N ILE A 323 3.25 0.08 15.75
CA ILE A 323 3.83 0.51 14.48
C ILE A 323 5.31 0.15 14.50
N TYR A 324 5.77 -0.57 13.47
CA TYR A 324 7.15 -0.99 13.26
C TYR A 324 7.77 -0.25 12.09
N ALA A 325 9.10 -0.05 12.14
CA ALA A 325 9.91 0.32 10.98
C ALA A 325 11.13 -0.58 10.90
N CYS A 326 11.46 -1.02 9.70
CA CYS A 326 12.71 -1.74 9.46
C CYS A 326 13.94 -0.84 9.64
N LYS A 327 15.13 -1.44 9.71
CA LYS A 327 16.41 -0.72 9.63
C LYS A 327 16.48 0.06 8.31
N LEU A 328 17.12 1.22 8.32
CA LEU A 328 17.23 2.10 7.15
C LEU A 328 17.85 1.36 5.95
N GLY A 329 17.10 1.28 4.87
CA GLY A 329 17.50 0.60 3.64
C GLY A 329 17.52 -0.94 3.70
N ASP A 330 17.17 -1.53 4.85
CA ASP A 330 17.26 -2.96 5.07
C ASP A 330 15.95 -3.55 5.63
N PRO A 331 15.08 -4.06 4.76
CA PRO A 331 13.79 -4.63 5.16
C PRO A 331 13.88 -6.02 5.80
N THR A 332 15.07 -6.59 5.96
CA THR A 332 15.27 -7.86 6.67
C THR A 332 15.40 -7.67 8.18
N ASN A 333 15.81 -6.48 8.63
CA ASN A 333 16.06 -6.15 10.04
C ASN A 333 14.98 -5.25 10.63
N TRP A 334 14.23 -5.76 11.63
CA TRP A 334 13.10 -5.07 12.29
C TRP A 334 13.30 -4.83 13.79
N PHE A 335 14.33 -5.43 14.39
CA PHE A 335 14.60 -5.38 15.83
C PHE A 335 16.03 -4.92 16.15
N SER A 336 16.64 -4.10 15.28
CA SER A 336 17.96 -3.52 15.50
C SER A 336 17.82 -2.24 16.34
N TYR A 337 18.28 -2.28 17.60
CA TYR A 337 18.19 -1.16 18.56
C TYR A 337 19.57 -0.89 19.18
N ARG A 338 20.45 -0.27 18.39
CA ARG A 338 21.86 0.01 18.77
C ARG A 338 22.08 1.45 19.25
N GLY A 339 21.09 2.32 19.12
CA GLY A 339 21.21 3.75 19.38
C GLY A 339 21.79 4.56 18.21
N ILE A 340 21.81 3.99 16.99
CA ILE A 340 22.30 4.66 15.78
C ILE A 340 21.14 5.14 14.86
N ALA A 341 21.46 6.04 13.95
CA ALA A 341 20.44 6.64 13.06
C ALA A 341 19.77 5.62 12.12
N ALA A 342 20.47 4.54 11.78
CA ALA A 342 19.96 3.50 10.89
C ALA A 342 19.05 2.47 11.58
N ASP A 343 18.94 2.46 12.89
CA ASP A 343 18.21 1.44 13.65
C ASP A 343 16.74 1.31 13.26
N SER A 344 16.19 0.15 13.56
CA SER A 344 14.75 -0.13 13.53
C SER A 344 14.00 0.74 14.54
N TYR A 345 12.68 0.80 14.40
CA TYR A 345 11.84 1.54 15.33
C TYR A 345 10.55 0.77 15.62
N ALA A 346 10.05 0.88 16.83
CA ALA A 346 8.75 0.35 17.23
C ALA A 346 8.08 1.29 18.22
N VAL A 347 6.78 1.51 18.08
CA VAL A 347 5.99 2.33 18.99
C VAL A 347 4.59 1.75 19.19
N THR A 348 4.20 1.59 20.44
CA THR A 348 2.84 1.18 20.81
C THR A 348 1.89 2.37 20.69
N VAL A 349 0.72 2.13 20.08
CA VAL A 349 -0.29 3.16 19.83
C VAL A 349 -1.43 3.04 20.82
N GLY A 350 -1.64 4.08 21.65
CA GLY A 350 -2.64 4.07 22.73
C GLY A 350 -4.07 4.43 22.29
N SER A 351 -4.35 4.70 21.00
CA SER A 351 -5.69 5.05 20.53
C SER A 351 -6.57 3.82 20.36
N ASP A 352 -7.89 4.00 20.53
CA ASP A 352 -8.89 2.95 20.37
C ASP A 352 -9.06 2.52 18.89
N GLY A 353 -9.51 1.27 18.71
CA GLY A 353 -9.85 0.68 17.43
C GLY A 353 -8.66 0.07 16.69
N ALA A 354 -8.95 -0.77 15.70
CA ALA A 354 -7.97 -1.40 14.84
C ALA A 354 -7.42 -0.42 13.79
N PHE A 355 -6.19 -0.63 13.35
CA PHE A 355 -5.68 0.02 12.14
C PHE A 355 -6.50 -0.39 10.93
N THR A 356 -6.69 0.54 10.02
CA THR A 356 -7.50 0.36 8.80
C THR A 356 -6.74 0.70 7.53
N GLY A 357 -5.51 1.16 7.63
CA GLY A 357 -4.66 1.44 6.47
C GLY A 357 -3.36 2.13 6.85
N ALA A 358 -2.40 2.10 5.94
CA ALA A 358 -1.15 2.84 6.01
C ALA A 358 -0.82 3.45 4.65
N ALA A 359 -0.21 4.63 4.63
CA ALA A 359 0.25 5.30 3.42
C ALA A 359 1.38 6.27 3.73
N THR A 360 2.15 6.62 2.71
CA THR A 360 3.15 7.70 2.79
C THR A 360 2.66 8.89 1.98
N CYS A 361 2.68 10.06 2.57
CA CYS A 361 2.35 11.31 1.89
C CYS A 361 3.15 12.46 2.49
N MET A 362 3.69 13.34 1.63
CA MET A 362 4.46 14.54 2.04
C MET A 362 5.65 14.20 2.97
N GLY A 363 6.30 13.06 2.79
CA GLY A 363 7.41 12.60 3.63
C GLY A 363 7.00 12.10 5.02
N TYR A 364 5.72 11.83 5.25
CA TYR A 364 5.23 11.27 6.51
C TYR A 364 4.72 9.85 6.33
N ALA A 365 5.07 8.96 7.23
CA ALA A 365 4.41 7.68 7.39
C ALA A 365 3.10 7.88 8.17
N LEU A 366 1.99 7.49 7.55
CA LEU A 366 0.62 7.71 8.02
C LEU A 366 -0.05 6.38 8.33
N PHE A 367 -0.64 6.27 9.51
CA PHE A 367 -1.38 5.09 9.94
C PHE A 367 -2.80 5.49 10.34
N PHE A 368 -3.77 4.82 9.75
CA PHE A 368 -5.18 5.16 9.92
C PHE A 368 -5.88 4.16 10.82
N LYS A 369 -6.76 4.67 11.66
CA LYS A 369 -7.90 3.98 12.25
C LYS A 369 -9.17 4.67 11.75
N GLU A 370 -10.38 4.12 11.94
CA GLU A 370 -11.60 4.74 11.38
C GLU A 370 -11.84 6.19 11.84
N ASN A 371 -11.37 6.54 13.05
CA ASN A 371 -11.60 7.86 13.66
C ASN A 371 -10.31 8.58 14.09
N THR A 372 -9.16 8.11 13.64
CA THR A 372 -7.87 8.70 14.01
C THR A 372 -6.88 8.53 12.88
N LEU A 373 -6.09 9.55 12.64
CA LEU A 373 -4.90 9.55 11.79
C LEU A 373 -3.68 9.69 12.70
N HIS A 374 -2.77 8.75 12.63
CA HIS A 374 -1.45 8.81 13.23
C HIS A 374 -0.44 9.23 12.19
N LYS A 375 0.26 10.33 12.43
CA LYS A 375 1.33 10.86 11.59
C LYS A 375 2.65 10.68 12.32
N LEU A 376 3.57 9.98 11.69
CA LEU A 376 4.92 9.78 12.17
C LEU A 376 5.89 10.63 11.36
N TYR A 377 6.77 11.35 12.05
CA TYR A 377 7.76 12.23 11.45
C TYR A 377 9.04 12.24 12.28
N GLY A 378 10.13 12.63 11.68
CA GLY A 378 11.48 12.59 12.21
C GLY A 378 12.44 12.03 11.16
N SER A 379 13.74 12.04 11.40
CA SER A 379 14.77 11.59 10.49
C SER A 379 15.48 10.31 10.95
N LYS A 380 15.41 10.00 12.24
CA LYS A 380 16.08 8.86 12.88
C LYS A 380 15.29 8.40 14.12
N PRO A 381 15.50 7.17 14.60
CA PRO A 381 14.74 6.61 15.73
C PRO A 381 14.71 7.47 16.99
N SER A 382 15.79 8.20 17.27
CA SER A 382 15.87 9.06 18.46
C SER A 382 15.04 10.36 18.38
N ASP A 383 14.60 10.76 17.18
CA ASP A 383 13.77 11.95 16.97
C ASP A 383 12.41 11.65 16.34
N PHE A 384 12.08 10.38 16.11
CA PHE A 384 10.75 10.01 15.63
C PHE A 384 9.67 10.38 16.64
N GLN A 385 8.65 11.06 16.15
CA GLN A 385 7.51 11.49 16.92
C GLN A 385 6.20 11.04 16.28
N LEU A 386 5.31 10.51 17.10
CA LEU A 386 3.97 10.10 16.69
C LEU A 386 2.95 11.16 17.10
N SER A 387 2.36 11.83 16.12
CA SER A 387 1.25 12.76 16.33
C SER A 387 -0.07 12.10 15.96
N SER A 388 -1.09 12.26 16.78
CA SER A 388 -2.40 11.68 16.58
C SER A 388 -3.45 12.76 16.36
N LEU A 389 -4.13 12.72 15.23
CA LEU A 389 -5.22 13.63 14.86
C LEU A 389 -6.55 12.87 14.91
N ARG A 390 -7.50 13.36 15.71
CA ARG A 390 -8.87 12.82 15.72
C ARG A 390 -9.64 13.36 14.53
N CYS A 391 -9.86 12.51 13.53
CA CYS A 391 -10.54 12.84 12.28
C CYS A 391 -11.16 11.58 11.67
N ARG A 392 -11.91 11.71 10.59
CA ARG A 392 -12.37 10.55 9.81
C ARG A 392 -11.19 9.95 9.05
N GLY A 393 -10.76 8.78 9.48
CA GLY A 393 -9.72 8.00 8.79
C GLY A 393 -10.31 7.03 7.76
N VAL A 394 -9.57 6.00 7.41
CA VAL A 394 -9.94 5.02 6.39
C VAL A 394 -11.03 4.09 6.90
N ALA A 395 -12.05 3.85 6.09
CA ALA A 395 -13.12 2.89 6.41
C ALA A 395 -12.57 1.45 6.45
N LYS A 396 -13.15 0.62 7.32
CA LYS A 396 -12.80 -0.81 7.36
C LYS A 396 -13.02 -1.47 5.99
N GLY A 397 -12.04 -2.20 5.51
CA GLY A 397 -12.03 -2.82 4.17
C GLY A 397 -11.60 -1.87 3.04
N ALA A 398 -11.30 -0.60 3.33
CA ALA A 398 -10.92 0.39 2.34
C ALA A 398 -9.42 0.78 2.37
N ALA A 399 -8.57 0.00 3.03
CA ALA A 399 -7.12 0.28 3.11
C ALA A 399 -6.48 0.55 1.74
N ARG A 400 -6.87 -0.21 0.74
CA ARG A 400 -6.33 -0.09 -0.61
C ARG A 400 -6.93 1.08 -1.42
N SER A 401 -7.85 1.86 -0.85
CA SER A 401 -8.34 3.10 -1.46
C SER A 401 -7.36 4.28 -1.31
N LEU A 402 -6.36 4.16 -0.43
CA LEU A 402 -5.33 5.17 -0.22
C LEU A 402 -4.52 5.39 -1.49
N CYS A 403 -4.50 6.63 -1.98
CA CYS A 403 -3.79 6.99 -3.20
C CYS A 403 -3.33 8.45 -3.13
N VAL A 404 -2.06 8.70 -3.43
CA VAL A 404 -1.47 10.05 -3.44
C VAL A 404 -1.47 10.60 -4.85
N ILE A 405 -1.98 11.80 -5.02
CA ILE A 405 -1.99 12.55 -6.28
C ILE A 405 -1.60 14.00 -5.99
N ASN A 406 -0.53 14.47 -6.61
CA ASN A 406 -0.04 15.84 -6.43
C ASN A 406 0.06 16.23 -4.93
N GLU A 407 0.76 15.42 -4.14
CA GLU A 407 0.97 15.61 -2.69
C GLU A 407 -0.29 15.59 -1.83
N THR A 408 -1.44 15.27 -2.39
CA THR A 408 -2.71 15.10 -1.66
C THR A 408 -3.08 13.63 -1.59
N LEU A 409 -3.39 13.15 -0.39
CA LEU A 409 -3.81 11.78 -0.15
C LEU A 409 -5.33 11.67 -0.22
N TYR A 410 -5.83 10.86 -1.15
CA TYR A 410 -7.26 10.54 -1.30
C TYR A 410 -7.54 9.16 -0.70
N TYR A 411 -8.69 9.03 -0.04
CA TYR A 411 -9.11 7.75 0.54
C TYR A 411 -10.61 7.70 0.83
N LEU A 412 -11.14 6.50 0.96
CA LEU A 412 -12.52 6.27 1.37
C LEU A 412 -12.61 6.19 2.91
N SER A 413 -13.38 7.09 3.50
CA SER A 413 -13.76 7.09 4.92
C SER A 413 -15.18 6.54 5.12
N PRO A 414 -15.61 6.27 6.37
CA PRO A 414 -17.01 5.91 6.66
C PRO A 414 -18.05 6.92 6.18
N ASP A 415 -17.67 8.19 6.04
CA ASP A 415 -18.56 9.30 5.67
C ASP A 415 -18.46 9.69 4.18
N GLY A 416 -17.58 9.06 3.41
CA GLY A 416 -17.35 9.34 1.99
C GLY A 416 -15.86 9.51 1.66
N VAL A 417 -15.55 10.00 0.47
CA VAL A 417 -14.18 10.20 0.02
C VAL A 417 -13.60 11.47 0.61
N MET A 418 -12.41 11.34 1.18
CA MET A 418 -11.66 12.41 1.83
C MET A 418 -10.39 12.73 1.03
N ALA A 419 -9.95 13.98 1.11
CA ALA A 419 -8.64 14.46 0.68
C ALA A 419 -7.89 15.02 1.89
N TRP A 420 -6.62 14.63 2.05
CA TRP A 420 -5.73 15.11 3.10
C TRP A 420 -4.49 15.76 2.46
N ASP A 421 -4.20 16.99 2.85
CA ASP A 421 -3.13 17.86 2.34
C ASP A 421 -2.11 18.24 3.44
N GLY A 422 -2.01 17.45 4.50
CA GLY A 422 -1.17 17.74 5.64
C GLY A 422 -1.92 18.33 6.85
N SER A 423 -3.16 18.79 6.65
CA SER A 423 -4.01 19.40 7.68
C SER A 423 -5.17 18.46 8.12
N ILE A 424 -6.37 18.98 8.25
CA ILE A 424 -7.57 18.19 8.55
C ILE A 424 -8.15 17.68 7.23
N PRO A 425 -8.48 16.37 7.14
CA PRO A 425 -9.07 15.81 5.92
C PRO A 425 -10.38 16.50 5.54
N THR A 426 -10.54 16.84 4.27
CA THR A 426 -11.73 17.46 3.71
C THR A 426 -12.50 16.47 2.85
N LYS A 427 -13.85 16.55 2.90
CA LYS A 427 -14.71 15.67 2.11
C LYS A 427 -14.84 16.19 0.68
N VAL A 428 -14.45 15.37 -0.31
CA VAL A 428 -14.53 15.70 -1.74
C VAL A 428 -15.71 15.04 -2.46
N SER A 429 -16.42 14.12 -1.80
CA SER A 429 -17.56 13.39 -2.39
C SER A 429 -18.93 14.02 -2.09
N THR A 430 -19.00 15.34 -2.02
CA THR A 430 -20.27 16.05 -1.70
C THR A 430 -21.32 15.91 -2.81
N ALA A 431 -20.90 15.71 -4.04
CA ALA A 431 -21.78 15.49 -5.20
C ALA A 431 -22.29 14.04 -5.33
N LEU A 432 -21.75 13.10 -4.55
CA LEU A 432 -22.16 11.70 -4.61
C LEU A 432 -23.19 11.36 -3.51
N ASP A 433 -24.07 10.40 -3.80
CA ASP A 433 -25.02 9.89 -2.81
C ASP A 433 -24.29 9.18 -1.67
N PRO A 434 -24.35 9.71 -0.43
CA PRO A 434 -23.67 9.10 0.71
C PRO A 434 -24.10 7.66 0.99
N ALA A 435 -25.36 7.30 0.67
CA ALA A 435 -25.85 5.93 0.87
C ALA A 435 -25.12 4.92 -0.03
N ARG A 436 -24.62 5.37 -1.18
CA ARG A 436 -23.86 4.55 -2.12
C ARG A 436 -22.37 4.39 -1.77
N LEU A 437 -21.87 5.16 -0.81
CA LEU A 437 -20.47 5.13 -0.34
C LEU A 437 -20.31 4.43 1.02
N ARG A 438 -21.41 4.01 1.67
CA ARG A 438 -21.40 3.35 2.98
C ARG A 438 -21.43 1.83 2.86
N ASN A 439 -21.01 1.14 3.94
CA ASN A 439 -21.03 -0.32 4.05
C ASN A 439 -20.25 -1.00 2.90
N VAL A 440 -19.08 -0.45 2.62
CA VAL A 440 -18.17 -0.97 1.59
C VAL A 440 -17.47 -2.22 2.12
N LYS A 441 -17.48 -3.31 1.35
CA LYS A 441 -16.77 -4.55 1.65
C LYS A 441 -15.28 -4.42 1.31
N SER A 442 -14.99 -3.80 0.17
CA SER A 442 -13.62 -3.51 -0.27
C SER A 442 -13.59 -2.27 -1.16
N ALA A 443 -12.49 -1.54 -1.11
CA ALA A 443 -12.22 -0.42 -1.97
C ALA A 443 -10.77 -0.46 -2.45
N LEU A 444 -10.55 -0.07 -3.72
CA LEU A 444 -9.25 0.05 -4.36
C LEU A 444 -9.09 1.45 -4.91
N GLY A 445 -7.90 2.03 -4.77
CA GLY A 445 -7.54 3.32 -5.32
C GLY A 445 -6.42 3.21 -6.36
N GLY A 446 -6.47 4.07 -7.36
CA GLY A 446 -5.44 4.22 -8.36
C GLY A 446 -5.36 5.65 -8.86
N ALA A 447 -4.25 6.03 -9.48
CA ALA A 447 -4.04 7.35 -10.04
C ALA A 447 -3.66 7.27 -11.53
N LEU A 448 -4.22 8.16 -12.33
CA LEU A 448 -3.82 8.39 -13.71
C LEU A 448 -4.12 9.84 -14.11
N ASP A 449 -3.12 10.55 -14.60
CA ASP A 449 -3.25 11.92 -15.14
C ASP A 449 -4.01 12.89 -14.20
N GLY A 450 -3.65 12.90 -12.92
CA GLY A 450 -4.29 13.75 -11.91
C GLY A 450 -5.71 13.35 -11.54
N ARG A 451 -6.13 12.13 -11.87
CA ARG A 451 -7.45 11.58 -11.52
C ARG A 451 -7.30 10.45 -10.52
N TYR A 452 -8.19 10.46 -9.54
CA TYR A 452 -8.33 9.41 -8.55
C TYR A 452 -9.39 8.41 -9.01
N TYR A 453 -8.98 7.20 -9.27
CA TYR A 453 -9.84 6.06 -9.59
C TYR A 453 -10.20 5.33 -8.30
N LEU A 454 -11.46 5.16 -8.02
CA LEU A 454 -11.96 4.50 -6.81
C LEU A 454 -12.93 3.38 -7.19
N HIS A 455 -12.48 2.15 -7.08
CA HIS A 455 -13.32 0.98 -7.23
C HIS A 455 -13.94 0.61 -5.90
N LEU A 456 -15.23 0.38 -5.88
CA LEU A 456 -16.03 0.08 -4.68
C LEU A 456 -16.80 -1.22 -4.86
N VAL A 457 -16.73 -2.09 -3.85
CA VAL A 457 -17.56 -3.29 -3.75
C VAL A 457 -18.41 -3.20 -2.49
N ARG A 458 -19.75 -3.28 -2.65
CA ARG A 458 -20.72 -3.23 -1.56
C ARG A 458 -21.59 -4.48 -1.55
N GLY A 459 -22.09 -4.85 -0.37
CA GLY A 459 -22.94 -6.03 -0.23
C GLY A 459 -22.18 -7.35 -0.36
N SER A 460 -22.92 -8.44 -0.47
CA SER A 460 -22.39 -9.80 -0.61
C SER A 460 -23.31 -10.67 -1.47
N GLY A 461 -22.72 -11.69 -2.13
CA GLY A 461 -23.46 -12.60 -2.99
C GLY A 461 -24.14 -11.89 -4.17
N GLU A 462 -25.35 -12.27 -4.50
CA GLU A 462 -26.14 -11.70 -5.62
C GLU A 462 -26.53 -10.23 -5.43
N ALA A 463 -26.51 -9.73 -4.19
CA ALA A 463 -26.79 -8.32 -3.88
C ALA A 463 -25.53 -7.42 -3.94
N GLN A 464 -24.45 -7.91 -4.54
CA GLN A 464 -23.22 -7.16 -4.67
C GLN A 464 -23.39 -6.02 -5.68
N ALA A 465 -23.16 -4.79 -5.24
CA ALA A 465 -23.07 -3.61 -6.10
C ALA A 465 -21.59 -3.20 -6.26
N VAL A 466 -21.19 -2.99 -7.50
CA VAL A 466 -19.80 -2.63 -7.86
C VAL A 466 -19.82 -1.33 -8.64
N ARG A 467 -18.89 -0.40 -8.35
CA ARG A 467 -18.76 0.88 -9.04
C ARG A 467 -17.28 1.21 -9.24
N LEU A 468 -16.98 1.87 -10.35
CA LEU A 468 -15.70 2.52 -10.59
C LEU A 468 -15.93 4.02 -10.74
N LEU A 469 -15.62 4.76 -9.69
CA LEU A 469 -15.73 6.22 -9.64
C LEU A 469 -14.38 6.85 -10.00
N VAL A 470 -14.42 7.96 -10.73
CA VAL A 470 -13.23 8.72 -11.10
C VAL A 470 -13.42 10.17 -10.66
N TYR A 471 -12.46 10.68 -9.89
CA TYR A 471 -12.44 12.06 -9.43
C TYR A 471 -11.33 12.83 -10.14
N ASP A 472 -11.69 13.83 -10.92
CA ASP A 472 -10.76 14.80 -11.51
C ASP A 472 -10.33 15.79 -10.42
N THR A 473 -9.10 15.67 -9.94
CA THR A 473 -8.63 16.44 -8.78
C THR A 473 -8.40 17.92 -9.08
N GLU A 474 -8.12 18.24 -10.34
CA GLU A 474 -7.90 19.62 -10.79
C GLU A 474 -9.22 20.41 -10.87
N ARG A 475 -10.30 19.74 -11.31
CA ARG A 475 -11.60 20.36 -11.56
C ARG A 475 -12.62 20.11 -10.47
N GLY A 476 -12.36 19.16 -9.58
CA GLY A 476 -13.31 18.77 -8.53
C GLY A 476 -14.53 18.02 -9.05
N LEU A 477 -14.42 17.31 -10.18
CA LEU A 477 -15.53 16.67 -10.87
C LEU A 477 -15.52 15.16 -10.69
N TRP A 478 -16.66 14.59 -10.33
CA TRP A 478 -16.88 13.16 -10.28
C TRP A 478 -17.40 12.61 -11.61
N GLN A 479 -17.02 11.38 -11.90
CA GLN A 479 -17.41 10.61 -13.07
C GLN A 479 -17.57 9.14 -12.66
N GLU A 480 -18.22 8.34 -13.49
CA GLU A 480 -18.33 6.90 -13.31
C GLU A 480 -17.94 6.18 -14.60
N GLU A 481 -17.11 5.17 -14.47
CA GLU A 481 -16.75 4.29 -15.58
C GLU A 481 -17.37 2.90 -15.38
N ASP A 482 -17.48 2.14 -16.46
CA ASP A 482 -17.85 0.74 -16.38
C ASP A 482 -16.80 -0.05 -15.62
N VAL A 483 -17.28 -1.05 -14.88
CA VAL A 483 -16.43 -1.81 -13.97
C VAL A 483 -15.43 -2.66 -14.76
N CYS A 484 -14.15 -2.38 -14.53
CA CYS A 484 -13.05 -3.16 -15.05
C CYS A 484 -11.89 -3.16 -14.05
N SER A 485 -12.19 -3.48 -12.77
CA SER A 485 -11.09 -3.48 -11.81
C SER A 485 -11.42 -4.19 -10.52
N TYR A 486 -10.76 -5.30 -10.27
CA TYR A 486 -10.69 -5.97 -8.96
C TYR A 486 -9.29 -5.89 -8.34
N GLU A 487 -8.29 -5.49 -9.12
CA GLU A 487 -6.94 -5.14 -8.71
C GLU A 487 -6.47 -3.93 -9.53
N MET A 488 -5.67 -3.06 -8.92
CA MET A 488 -5.07 -1.89 -9.54
C MET A 488 -3.60 -1.77 -9.16
N ALA A 489 -2.77 -1.42 -10.13
CA ALA A 489 -1.41 -0.96 -9.90
C ALA A 489 -1.13 0.25 -10.80
N GLY A 490 -0.48 1.26 -10.25
CA GLY A 490 -0.14 2.48 -10.97
C GLY A 490 1.33 2.79 -10.87
N SER A 491 1.86 3.40 -11.90
CA SER A 491 3.16 4.02 -11.96
C SER A 491 3.00 5.36 -12.68
N GLY A 492 3.87 6.31 -12.43
CA GLY A 492 3.84 7.73 -12.80
C GLY A 492 3.30 8.16 -14.19
N GLY A 493 2.62 7.32 -14.88
CA GLY A 493 2.04 7.59 -16.18
C GLY A 493 1.09 6.54 -16.70
N GLN A 494 0.90 5.42 -15.99
CA GLN A 494 0.02 4.34 -16.41
C GLN A 494 -0.73 3.77 -15.23
N LEU A 495 -1.99 3.36 -15.47
CA LEU A 495 -2.81 2.62 -14.51
C LEU A 495 -3.17 1.27 -15.12
N TYR A 496 -2.82 0.21 -14.43
CA TYR A 496 -3.16 -1.17 -14.76
C TYR A 496 -4.39 -1.59 -13.97
N LEU A 497 -5.33 -2.23 -14.64
CA LEU A 497 -6.61 -2.68 -14.11
C LEU A 497 -6.78 -4.17 -14.40
N TRP A 498 -7.26 -4.93 -13.43
CA TRP A 498 -7.61 -6.34 -13.64
C TRP A 498 -9.12 -6.56 -13.47
N ASP A 499 -9.78 -7.11 -14.49
CA ASP A 499 -11.23 -7.30 -14.54
C ASP A 499 -11.71 -8.68 -14.03
N GLY A 500 -10.80 -9.48 -13.46
CA GLY A 500 -11.06 -10.86 -13.06
C GLY A 500 -10.72 -11.89 -14.13
N LYS A 501 -10.31 -11.45 -15.34
CA LYS A 501 -9.94 -12.33 -16.47
C LYS A 501 -8.72 -11.85 -17.23
N ALA A 502 -8.52 -10.54 -17.28
CA ALA A 502 -7.43 -9.93 -18.04
C ALA A 502 -6.92 -8.66 -17.35
N ILE A 503 -5.67 -8.34 -17.63
CA ILE A 503 -5.05 -7.07 -17.24
C ILE A 503 -5.19 -6.10 -18.39
N TRP A 504 -5.60 -4.87 -18.07
CA TRP A 504 -5.85 -3.77 -18.99
C TRP A 504 -5.00 -2.56 -18.62
N ALA A 505 -4.49 -1.86 -19.62
CA ALA A 505 -4.02 -0.48 -19.45
C ALA A 505 -5.21 0.47 -19.58
N ALA A 506 -5.34 1.41 -18.65
CA ALA A 506 -6.48 2.34 -18.61
C ALA A 506 -6.50 3.32 -19.79
N ASP A 507 -5.37 3.58 -20.42
CA ASP A 507 -5.22 4.46 -21.58
C ASP A 507 -4.55 3.70 -22.73
N ALA A 508 -5.30 3.48 -23.80
CA ALA A 508 -4.82 2.78 -24.99
C ALA A 508 -3.99 3.65 -25.95
N ASP A 509 -4.01 4.98 -25.79
CA ASP A 509 -3.27 5.90 -26.66
C ASP A 509 -1.78 5.96 -26.32
N ARG A 510 -1.38 5.42 -25.17
CA ARG A 510 0.04 5.27 -24.82
C ARG A 510 0.61 4.03 -25.52
N GLU A 511 1.70 4.21 -26.23
CA GLU A 511 2.50 3.11 -26.76
C GLU A 511 3.15 2.39 -25.59
N GLU A 512 2.59 1.24 -25.23
CA GLU A 512 3.21 0.36 -24.26
C GLU A 512 3.89 -0.79 -24.99
N ASN A 513 5.09 -1.04 -24.56
CA ASN A 513 5.98 -2.04 -25.12
C ASN A 513 5.69 -3.47 -24.62
N TRP A 514 4.43 -3.80 -24.37
CA TRP A 514 4.06 -5.15 -23.95
C TRP A 514 4.13 -6.11 -25.14
N GLN A 515 5.01 -7.08 -25.05
CA GLN A 515 5.26 -8.08 -26.11
C GLN A 515 4.04 -8.92 -26.47
N GLN A 516 3.00 -8.92 -25.63
CA GLN A 516 1.75 -9.67 -25.83
C GLN A 516 0.51 -8.76 -25.78
N ALA A 517 0.64 -7.49 -26.14
CA ALA A 517 -0.50 -6.58 -26.13
C ALA A 517 -1.67 -7.16 -26.92
N GLY A 518 -2.77 -7.37 -26.23
CA GLY A 518 -4.07 -7.70 -26.85
C GLY A 518 -4.63 -6.51 -27.60
N GLY A 519 -5.84 -6.66 -28.14
CA GLY A 519 -6.52 -5.60 -28.87
C GLY A 519 -6.92 -4.42 -27.97
N ILE A 520 -7.13 -3.27 -28.62
CA ILE A 520 -7.82 -2.13 -28.01
C ILE A 520 -9.31 -2.47 -27.90
N GLU A 521 -9.95 -1.99 -26.84
CA GLU A 521 -11.39 -2.13 -26.64
C GLU A 521 -12.17 -1.63 -27.85
N ASP A 522 -13.04 -2.49 -28.41
CA ASP A 522 -13.82 -2.16 -29.60
C ASP A 522 -14.99 -1.23 -29.25
N GLY A 523 -14.72 0.07 -29.22
CA GLY A 523 -15.67 1.13 -28.95
C GLY A 523 -16.20 1.15 -27.50
N VAL A 524 -16.17 2.31 -26.89
CA VAL A 524 -16.66 2.55 -25.52
C VAL A 524 -18.17 2.72 -25.53
N SER A 525 -18.90 1.90 -24.79
CA SER A 525 -20.34 2.12 -24.56
C SER A 525 -20.51 3.24 -23.53
N PHE A 526 -21.43 4.17 -23.78
CA PHE A 526 -21.66 5.30 -22.90
C PHE A 526 -23.16 5.55 -22.66
N GLU A 527 -23.45 6.09 -21.49
CA GLU A 527 -24.77 6.60 -21.16
C GLU A 527 -24.63 7.86 -20.29
N LEU A 528 -25.46 8.87 -20.51
CA LEU A 528 -25.51 10.10 -19.74
C LEU A 528 -26.97 10.52 -19.57
N VAL A 529 -27.33 10.86 -18.34
CA VAL A 529 -28.63 11.46 -18.00
C VAL A 529 -28.36 12.84 -17.40
N SER A 530 -28.82 13.89 -18.07
CA SER A 530 -28.63 15.26 -17.59
C SER A 530 -29.28 15.51 -16.22
N GLY A 531 -28.86 16.57 -15.55
CA GLY A 531 -29.65 17.17 -14.49
C GLY A 531 -31.04 17.63 -14.98
N ASN A 532 -31.87 18.02 -14.07
CA ASN A 532 -33.20 18.57 -14.41
C ASN A 532 -33.06 19.94 -15.06
N ILE A 533 -33.59 20.09 -16.24
CA ILE A 533 -33.67 21.34 -17.00
C ILE A 533 -35.01 22.00 -16.72
N GLY A 534 -35.02 23.27 -16.33
CA GLY A 534 -36.23 24.04 -16.09
C GLY A 534 -36.62 24.21 -14.64
N LEU A 535 -35.97 23.55 -13.69
CA LEU A 535 -36.29 23.73 -12.25
C LEU A 535 -35.93 25.13 -11.70
N ASP A 536 -35.12 25.90 -12.44
CA ASP A 536 -34.73 27.26 -12.04
C ASP A 536 -35.86 28.28 -12.18
N SER A 537 -36.96 27.92 -12.86
CA SER A 537 -38.11 28.78 -13.06
C SER A 537 -39.37 28.14 -12.43
N PRO A 538 -40.19 28.92 -11.72
CA PRO A 538 -41.46 28.44 -11.24
C PRO A 538 -42.51 28.27 -12.37
N GLU A 539 -42.18 28.75 -13.59
CA GLU A 539 -43.06 28.66 -14.74
C GLU A 539 -42.80 27.38 -15.55
N GLU A 540 -43.88 26.81 -16.12
CA GLU A 540 -43.75 25.68 -17.04
C GLU A 540 -42.85 26.04 -18.25
N LEU A 541 -41.94 25.16 -18.55
CA LEU A 541 -41.05 25.26 -19.68
C LEU A 541 -41.75 24.78 -20.96
N TYR A 542 -41.66 25.57 -22.03
CA TYR A 542 -42.08 25.15 -23.35
C TYR A 542 -40.83 25.08 -24.26
N LEU A 543 -40.28 23.87 -24.40
CA LEU A 543 -39.12 23.66 -25.21
C LEU A 543 -39.53 23.50 -26.68
N SER A 544 -38.93 24.33 -27.57
CA SER A 544 -39.24 24.35 -28.98
C SER A 544 -38.14 23.76 -29.87
N ARG A 545 -36.88 23.72 -29.40
CA ARG A 545 -35.74 23.18 -30.15
C ARG A 545 -34.62 22.75 -29.22
N LEU A 546 -34.01 21.65 -29.55
CA LEU A 546 -32.77 21.15 -28.93
C LEU A 546 -31.72 20.94 -30.01
N THR A 547 -30.53 21.51 -29.83
CA THR A 547 -29.42 21.36 -30.78
C THR A 547 -28.19 20.85 -30.03
N LEU A 548 -27.62 19.76 -30.46
CA LEU A 548 -26.36 19.19 -29.98
C LEU A 548 -25.23 19.54 -30.92
N ARG A 549 -24.14 20.09 -30.39
CA ARG A 549 -22.87 20.19 -31.11
C ARG A 549 -21.92 19.18 -30.52
N LEU A 550 -21.58 18.16 -31.31
CA LEU A 550 -20.72 17.07 -30.90
C LEU A 550 -19.78 16.65 -32.00
N GLU A 551 -18.65 16.09 -31.61
CA GLU A 551 -17.71 15.38 -32.46
C GLU A 551 -17.79 13.91 -32.06
N ALA A 552 -17.96 13.03 -33.01
CA ALA A 552 -18.06 11.59 -32.79
C ALA A 552 -17.23 10.85 -33.83
N GLU A 553 -16.68 9.74 -33.43
CA GLU A 553 -16.00 8.81 -34.31
C GLU A 553 -16.97 8.32 -35.43
N VAL A 554 -16.46 8.17 -36.63
CA VAL A 554 -17.28 7.70 -37.79
C VAL A 554 -17.90 6.34 -37.46
N LYS A 555 -19.19 6.20 -37.74
CA LYS A 555 -20.05 5.05 -37.41
C LYS A 555 -20.49 4.93 -35.95
N SER A 556 -20.11 5.85 -35.05
CA SER A 556 -20.70 5.87 -33.73
C SER A 556 -22.22 6.03 -33.78
N ARG A 557 -22.91 5.27 -32.96
CA ARG A 557 -24.40 5.32 -32.86
C ARG A 557 -24.77 6.01 -31.57
N ILE A 558 -25.67 6.98 -31.63
CA ILE A 558 -26.07 7.80 -30.49
C ILE A 558 -27.60 7.86 -30.49
N GLU A 559 -28.20 7.32 -29.43
CA GLU A 559 -29.62 7.49 -29.13
C GLU A 559 -29.81 8.74 -28.26
N VAL A 560 -30.78 9.57 -28.62
CA VAL A 560 -31.21 10.72 -27.85
C VAL A 560 -32.63 10.48 -27.37
N ALA A 561 -32.85 10.53 -26.07
CA ALA A 561 -34.16 10.39 -25.44
C ALA A 561 -34.42 11.52 -24.46
N VAL A 562 -35.68 11.79 -24.16
CA VAL A 562 -36.12 12.76 -23.13
C VAL A 562 -37.11 12.12 -22.15
N SER A 563 -37.13 12.66 -20.94
CA SER A 563 -38.11 12.36 -19.91
C SER A 563 -38.68 13.69 -19.41
N TYR A 564 -39.96 13.84 -19.44
CA TYR A 564 -40.71 15.04 -18.97
C TYR A 564 -41.29 14.75 -17.60
N ASP A 565 -41.12 15.69 -16.67
CA ASP A 565 -41.68 15.64 -15.30
C ASP A 565 -41.40 14.30 -14.58
N SER A 566 -40.18 13.76 -14.78
CA SER A 566 -39.76 12.45 -14.26
C SER A 566 -40.59 11.25 -14.78
N GLY A 567 -41.30 11.41 -15.89
CA GLY A 567 -42.05 10.34 -16.56
C GLY A 567 -41.17 9.36 -17.34
N ALA A 568 -41.80 8.53 -18.15
CA ALA A 568 -41.10 7.54 -18.98
C ALA A 568 -40.15 8.20 -20.01
N TRP A 569 -39.12 7.49 -20.38
CA TRP A 569 -38.20 7.92 -21.43
C TRP A 569 -38.83 7.76 -22.82
N GLU A 570 -38.77 8.81 -23.61
CA GLU A 570 -39.24 8.86 -25.00
C GLU A 570 -38.02 9.02 -25.91
N THR A 571 -37.71 8.02 -26.74
CA THR A 571 -36.63 8.11 -27.75
C THR A 571 -37.05 9.11 -28.82
N LEU A 572 -36.25 10.15 -29.01
CA LEU A 572 -36.47 11.19 -30.02
C LEU A 572 -35.86 10.83 -31.37
N THR A 573 -34.62 10.33 -31.35
CA THR A 573 -33.87 10.02 -32.55
C THR A 573 -32.69 9.12 -32.28
N GLN A 574 -32.22 8.45 -33.34
CA GLN A 574 -30.94 7.78 -33.38
C GLN A 574 -30.06 8.47 -34.40
N LEU A 575 -28.91 8.93 -33.97
CA LEU A 575 -27.92 9.60 -34.82
C LEU A 575 -26.81 8.60 -35.17
N THR A 576 -26.37 8.63 -36.41
CA THR A 576 -25.14 7.96 -36.84
C THR A 576 -24.14 9.04 -37.20
N ALA A 577 -22.94 8.95 -36.64
CA ALA A 577 -21.87 9.90 -36.94
C ALA A 577 -21.38 9.73 -38.37
N ASP A 578 -21.51 10.81 -39.15
CA ASP A 578 -21.17 10.88 -40.60
C ASP A 578 -20.20 12.05 -40.86
N GLY A 579 -19.51 12.52 -39.84
CA GLY A 579 -18.66 13.71 -39.91
C GLY A 579 -19.40 15.03 -39.65
N ARG A 580 -20.71 15.02 -39.47
CA ARG A 580 -21.44 16.22 -39.01
C ARG A 580 -21.15 16.53 -37.57
N ARG A 581 -21.12 17.84 -37.25
CA ARG A 581 -20.80 18.35 -35.90
C ARG A 581 -21.97 19.03 -35.21
N CYS A 582 -23.12 19.22 -35.92
CA CYS A 582 -24.28 19.90 -35.36
C CYS A 582 -25.54 19.14 -35.72
N PHE A 583 -26.31 18.76 -34.71
CA PHE A 583 -27.53 17.97 -34.87
C PHE A 583 -28.70 18.71 -34.20
N ASP A 584 -29.70 19.06 -34.98
CA ASP A 584 -30.98 19.47 -34.47
C ASP A 584 -31.82 18.24 -34.15
N ILE A 585 -32.21 18.11 -32.88
CA ILE A 585 -32.96 16.96 -32.41
C ILE A 585 -34.45 17.19 -32.65
N PRO A 586 -35.10 16.35 -33.46
CA PRO A 586 -36.55 16.46 -33.69
C PRO A 586 -37.29 16.02 -32.43
N PHE A 587 -38.20 16.87 -31.93
CA PHE A 587 -39.13 16.50 -30.88
C PHE A 587 -40.43 17.31 -30.99
N VAL A 588 -41.49 16.79 -30.39
CA VAL A 588 -42.78 17.48 -30.35
C VAL A 588 -42.79 18.41 -29.15
N PRO A 589 -42.87 19.74 -29.37
CA PRO A 589 -42.89 20.69 -28.25
C PRO A 589 -44.08 20.45 -27.34
N ARG A 590 -43.84 20.37 -26.03
CA ARG A 590 -44.87 20.34 -25.02
C ARG A 590 -44.49 21.13 -23.78
N ARG A 591 -45.45 21.45 -22.92
CA ARG A 591 -45.21 22.07 -21.63
C ARG A 591 -44.79 21.02 -20.64
N CYS A 592 -43.84 21.36 -19.78
CA CYS A 592 -43.40 20.56 -18.66
C CYS A 592 -42.84 21.45 -17.54
N GLY A 593 -42.90 20.98 -16.29
CA GLY A 593 -42.24 21.63 -15.18
C GLY A 593 -40.73 21.40 -15.21
N SER A 594 -40.31 20.22 -15.67
CA SER A 594 -38.91 19.92 -15.87
C SER A 594 -38.71 18.87 -16.97
N LEU A 595 -37.51 18.79 -17.52
CA LEU A 595 -37.16 17.71 -18.43
C LEU A 595 -35.71 17.25 -18.18
N ARG A 596 -35.45 16.00 -18.49
CA ARG A 596 -34.08 15.43 -18.59
C ARG A 596 -33.86 14.86 -19.98
N PHE A 597 -32.66 14.95 -20.48
CA PHE A 597 -32.29 14.24 -21.71
C PHE A 597 -31.33 13.10 -21.38
N ARG A 598 -31.33 12.07 -22.20
CA ARG A 598 -30.43 10.94 -22.15
C ARG A 598 -29.70 10.78 -23.48
N LEU A 599 -28.37 10.67 -23.40
CA LEU A 599 -27.52 10.25 -24.51
C LEU A 599 -27.02 8.84 -24.20
N LYS A 600 -27.23 7.91 -25.12
CA LYS A 600 -26.73 6.54 -24.99
C LYS A 600 -26.16 6.09 -26.32
N GLY A 601 -25.00 5.40 -26.27
CA GLY A 601 -24.37 5.00 -27.51
C GLY A 601 -23.12 4.17 -27.32
N ARG A 602 -22.36 4.06 -28.42
CA ARG A 602 -21.07 3.36 -28.48
C ARG A 602 -20.13 4.09 -29.43
N GLY A 603 -18.85 4.16 -29.09
CA GLY A 603 -17.79 4.86 -29.83
C GLY A 603 -17.27 6.08 -29.07
N GLN A 604 -16.34 6.81 -29.69
CA GLN A 604 -15.78 8.03 -29.10
C GLN A 604 -16.69 9.23 -29.41
N LEU A 605 -17.00 10.02 -28.37
CA LEU A 605 -17.87 11.20 -28.44
C LEU A 605 -17.26 12.35 -27.65
N THR A 606 -17.32 13.56 -28.21
CA THR A 606 -17.07 14.82 -27.48
C THR A 606 -18.26 15.76 -27.65
N LEU A 607 -19.00 16.03 -26.58
CA LEU A 607 -20.10 16.98 -26.56
C LEU A 607 -19.58 18.41 -26.26
N ARG A 608 -19.63 19.29 -27.26
CA ARG A 608 -19.09 20.66 -27.17
C ARG A 608 -20.10 21.66 -26.69
N SER A 609 -21.39 21.50 -27.05
CA SER A 609 -22.46 22.35 -26.52
C SER A 609 -23.83 21.69 -26.68
N LEU A 610 -24.69 22.04 -25.73
CA LEU A 610 -26.12 21.79 -25.77
C LEU A 610 -26.84 23.14 -25.87
N THR A 611 -27.62 23.35 -26.92
CA THR A 611 -28.42 24.57 -27.08
C THR A 611 -29.88 24.23 -27.02
N ARG A 612 -30.63 24.89 -26.15
CA ARG A 612 -32.08 24.80 -26.08
C ARG A 612 -32.73 26.14 -26.46
N THR A 613 -33.84 26.07 -27.13
CA THR A 613 -34.75 27.21 -27.36
C THR A 613 -36.04 26.95 -26.63
N SER A 614 -36.36 27.80 -25.69
CA SER A 614 -37.56 27.69 -24.86
C SER A 614 -38.39 28.96 -24.94
N ALA A 615 -39.67 28.85 -24.71
CA ALA A 615 -40.57 29.96 -24.51
C ALA A 615 -41.22 29.83 -23.13
N ALA A 616 -41.21 30.89 -22.32
CA ALA A 616 -41.95 30.92 -21.09
C ALA A 616 -43.45 31.00 -21.41
N ALA A 617 -44.22 30.07 -20.87
CA ALA A 617 -45.67 30.20 -20.90
C ALA A 617 -46.08 31.28 -19.89
N LYS A 618 -46.61 32.39 -20.33
CA LYS A 618 -47.31 33.30 -19.42
C LYS A 618 -48.43 32.55 -18.76
N GLY A 619 -48.29 32.17 -17.51
CA GLY A 619 -49.39 31.69 -16.66
C GLY A 619 -50.45 32.77 -16.61
N GLY A 620 -51.58 32.56 -17.27
CA GLY A 620 -52.76 33.32 -17.01
C GLY A 620 -53.24 32.91 -15.62
N ILE A 621 -52.98 33.75 -14.63
CA ILE A 621 -53.71 33.69 -13.35
C ILE A 621 -55.13 34.02 -13.69
N LEU A 622 -55.99 33.01 -13.84
CA LEU A 622 -57.43 33.21 -13.68
C LEU A 622 -57.67 33.56 -12.21
N ALA A 623 -57.79 34.85 -11.92
CA ALA A 623 -58.33 35.31 -10.66
C ALA A 623 -59.75 34.71 -10.57
N GLN A 624 -59.90 33.65 -9.75
CA GLN A 624 -61.23 33.31 -9.28
C GLN A 624 -61.65 34.41 -8.34
N GLU A 625 -62.56 35.26 -8.82
CA GLU A 625 -63.32 36.11 -7.95
C GLU A 625 -64.14 35.19 -7.02
N VAL A 626 -63.80 35.22 -5.74
CA VAL A 626 -64.63 34.65 -4.68
C VAL A 626 -65.72 35.67 -4.37
N ASN A 627 -66.95 35.36 -4.79
CA ASN A 627 -68.13 35.99 -4.27
C ASN A 627 -68.49 35.38 -2.92
#